data_39a307d00484ab699e1936c7ae987451
#
_entry.id   39a307d00484ab699e1936c7ae987451
#
_cell.length_a   1.000
_cell.length_b   1.000
_cell.length_c   1.000
_cell.angle_alpha   90.00
_cell.angle_beta   90.00
_cell.angle_gamma   90.00
#
_symmetry.space_group_name_H-M   'P 1'
#
loop_
_entity.id
_entity.type
_entity.pdbx_description
1 polymer ?
#
loop_
_entity_poly.entity_id
_entity_poly.type
_entity_poly.pdbx_seq_one_letter_code
_entity_poly.pdbx_strand_id
1 'polypeptide(L)'
;MPDGPSDTRTAAGHGPHAGLSSQLELTVGAEDTADHFRSGDVPVLATPRLLALCEEATCRATDGHLTEAQSSVATRVQFDHLAPVGVGSVVLAEATLVKVEGRRLIFTVSAARLEGGGLVGAGRVTRVVVDRSAFLAKAGAPDKP
;
A
#
# COMPACT_ATOMS: atom_id res chain seq x y z
N MET A 1 -16.99 19.00 -20.72
CA MET A 1 -16.85 18.42 -20.59
C MET A 1 -16.88 17.85 -20.13
N PRO A 2 -17.04 18.11 -20.28
CA PRO A 2 -17.05 17.44 -19.98
C PRO A 2 -17.10 16.80 -19.30
N ASP A 3 -17.43 16.91 -19.34
CA ASP A 3 -17.37 16.31 -18.93
C ASP A 3 -17.57 15.67 -18.52
N GLY A 4 -18.13 15.85 -18.48
CA GLY A 4 -18.26 15.17 -18.31
C GLY A 4 -18.44 14.52 -17.69
N PRO A 5 -18.76 14.36 -17.53
CA PRO A 5 -18.87 13.58 -17.09
C PRO A 5 -18.75 12.86 -16.38
N SER A 6 -18.82 12.83 -16.30
CA SER A 6 -18.45 12.17 -15.99
C SER A 6 -18.22 11.55 -15.39
N ASP A 7 -18.47 11.54 -15.15
CA ASP A 7 -18.09 10.88 -14.90
C ASP A 7 -18.02 10.16 -14.22
N THR A 8 -18.41 10.07 -14.09
CA THR A 8 -18.21 9.29 -13.76
C THR A 8 -17.89 8.48 -13.60
N ARG A 9 -18.07 8.33 -13.64
CA ARG A 9 -17.43 7.79 -13.56
C ARG A 9 -16.85 7.50 -12.81
N THR A 10 -16.76 7.57 -12.47
CA THR A 10 -16.00 7.54 -11.78
C THR A 10 -15.52 8.06 -11.24
N ALA A 11 -15.82 7.68 -10.79
CA ALA A 11 -15.27 8.28 -10.54
C ALA A 11 -14.47 8.73 -10.78
N ALA A 12 -14.65 8.69 -10.48
CA ALA A 12 -13.83 9.31 -10.74
C ALA A 12 -13.51 9.43 -11.96
N GLY A 13 -13.85 9.70 -12.42
CA GLY A 13 -13.65 9.97 -13.73
C GLY A 13 -12.28 9.72 -14.23
N HIS A 14 -11.33 9.74 -13.41
CA HIS A 14 -9.95 9.58 -13.83
C HIS A 14 -9.35 8.37 -13.17
N GLY A 15 -8.67 7.56 -13.95
CA GLY A 15 -7.94 6.44 -13.40
C GLY A 15 -6.73 6.90 -12.60
N PRO A 16 -5.95 5.95 -12.10
CA PRO A 16 -4.75 6.28 -11.35
C PRO A 16 -3.76 7.03 -12.22
N HIS A 17 -3.06 8.01 -11.62
CA HIS A 17 -2.07 8.79 -12.34
C HIS A 17 -0.90 9.13 -11.42
N ALA A 18 0.25 9.41 -12.01
CA ALA A 18 1.45 9.77 -11.25
C ALA A 18 1.18 11.00 -10.40
N GLY A 19 1.72 11.00 -9.20
CA GLY A 19 1.56 12.09 -8.24
C GLY A 19 0.59 11.80 -7.13
N LEU A 20 -0.27 10.78 -7.27
CA LEU A 20 -1.15 10.37 -6.17
C LEU A 20 -0.30 9.86 -5.01
N SER A 21 -0.65 10.27 -3.80
CA SER A 21 0.10 9.86 -2.62
C SER A 21 -0.81 9.74 -1.42
N SER A 22 -0.32 9.08 -0.39
CA SER A 22 -1.01 8.99 0.88
C SER A 22 -0.02 8.77 2.02
N GLN A 23 -0.48 9.01 3.24
CA GLN A 23 0.28 8.77 4.45
C GLN A 23 -0.59 7.98 5.42
N LEU A 24 0.07 7.17 6.26
CA LEU A 24 -0.64 6.29 7.17
C LEU A 24 0.24 6.03 8.39
N GLU A 25 -0.33 6.19 9.58
CA GLU A 25 0.42 5.98 10.82
C GLU A 25 0.12 4.63 11.43
N LEU A 26 1.12 4.09 12.13
CA LEU A 26 0.99 2.90 12.94
C LEU A 26 1.66 3.15 14.28
N THR A 27 0.92 2.97 15.37
CA THR A 27 1.51 2.85 16.70
C THR A 27 1.82 1.37 16.89
N VAL A 28 3.09 1.05 17.05
CA VAL A 28 3.53 -0.36 17.12
C VAL A 28 3.00 -0.99 18.41
N GLY A 29 2.22 -2.05 18.25
CA GLY A 29 1.72 -2.84 19.38
C GLY A 29 2.41 -4.20 19.42
N ALA A 30 2.07 -4.98 20.44
CA ALA A 30 2.66 -6.32 20.61
C ALA A 30 2.36 -7.22 19.40
N GLU A 31 1.19 -7.04 18.80
CA GLU A 31 0.77 -7.86 17.66
C GLU A 31 1.49 -7.47 16.36
N ASP A 32 2.27 -6.39 16.38
CA ASP A 32 3.01 -5.94 15.20
C ASP A 32 4.47 -6.38 15.21
N THR A 33 4.87 -7.17 16.18
CA THR A 33 6.27 -7.47 16.42
C THR A 33 6.76 -8.74 15.72
N ALA A 34 8.08 -8.82 15.53
CA ALA A 34 8.70 -9.95 14.84
C ALA A 34 8.41 -11.27 15.54
N ASP A 35 8.42 -11.28 16.88
CA ASP A 35 8.12 -12.51 17.61
C ASP A 35 6.66 -12.92 17.45
N HIS A 36 5.74 -11.97 17.38
CA HIS A 36 4.32 -12.27 17.11
C HIS A 36 4.15 -12.86 15.71
N PHE A 37 4.79 -12.25 14.72
CA PHE A 37 4.71 -12.70 13.33
C PHE A 37 5.57 -13.95 13.07
N ARG A 38 6.43 -14.32 14.02
CA ARG A 38 7.37 -15.43 13.85
C ARG A 38 8.32 -15.20 12.67
N SER A 39 8.61 -13.94 12.41
CA SER A 39 9.60 -13.53 11.42
C SER A 39 10.92 -13.16 12.07
N GLY A 40 11.04 -13.42 13.37
CA GLY A 40 12.19 -13.20 14.21
C GLY A 40 11.79 -13.56 15.62
N ASP A 41 12.65 -13.28 16.60
CA ASP A 41 12.37 -13.64 17.99
C ASP A 41 12.55 -12.47 18.95
N VAL A 42 12.42 -11.25 18.44
CA VAL A 42 12.57 -10.03 19.25
C VAL A 42 11.30 -9.18 19.16
N PRO A 43 10.99 -8.41 20.21
CA PRO A 43 9.74 -7.65 20.26
C PRO A 43 9.88 -6.28 19.63
N VAL A 44 10.24 -6.24 18.34
CA VAL A 44 10.32 -5.01 17.56
C VAL A 44 9.45 -5.15 16.33
N LEU A 45 9.10 -4.03 15.70
CA LEU A 45 8.24 -4.02 14.52
C LEU A 45 8.73 -5.03 13.49
N ALA A 46 7.84 -5.94 13.09
CA ALA A 46 8.16 -6.99 12.14
C ALA A 46 8.28 -6.41 10.73
N THR A 47 9.25 -6.89 9.96
CA THR A 47 9.41 -6.48 8.57
C THR A 47 8.14 -6.71 7.75
N PRO A 48 7.48 -7.88 7.81
CA PRO A 48 6.22 -8.05 7.06
C PRO A 48 5.11 -7.09 7.52
N ARG A 49 5.09 -6.70 8.79
CA ARG A 49 4.09 -5.74 9.26
C ARG A 49 4.38 -4.35 8.71
N LEU A 50 5.66 -3.96 8.71
CA LEU A 50 6.06 -2.67 8.14
C LEU A 50 5.73 -2.62 6.65
N LEU A 51 6.02 -3.69 5.94
CA LEU A 51 5.70 -3.80 4.52
C LEU A 51 4.19 -3.70 4.30
N ALA A 52 3.39 -4.38 5.12
CA ALA A 52 1.93 -4.32 5.00
C ALA A 52 1.42 -2.89 5.18
N LEU A 53 2.02 -2.13 6.09
CA LEU A 53 1.66 -0.73 6.29
C LEU A 53 1.94 0.09 5.02
N CYS A 54 3.09 -0.13 4.41
CA CYS A 54 3.46 0.56 3.17
C CYS A 54 2.54 0.15 2.01
N GLU A 55 2.18 -1.14 1.93
CA GLU A 55 1.23 -1.59 0.91
C GLU A 55 -0.14 -0.96 1.11
N GLU A 56 -0.59 -0.85 2.36
CA GLU A 56 -1.85 -0.18 2.64
C GLU A 56 -1.80 1.27 2.19
N ALA A 57 -0.68 1.94 2.39
CA ALA A 57 -0.52 3.32 1.91
C ALA A 57 -0.62 3.39 0.39
N THR A 58 -0.11 2.39 -0.35
CA THR A 58 -0.27 2.38 -1.81
C THR A 58 -1.73 2.22 -2.21
N CYS A 59 -2.49 1.40 -1.47
CA CYS A 59 -3.92 1.25 -1.75
C CYS A 59 -4.65 2.58 -1.52
N ARG A 60 -4.35 3.25 -0.43
CA ARG A 60 -5.01 4.52 -0.11
C ARG A 60 -4.66 5.62 -1.10
N ALA A 61 -3.47 5.58 -1.66
CA ALA A 61 -3.05 6.58 -2.65
C ALA A 61 -3.95 6.56 -3.90
N THR A 62 -4.54 5.42 -4.22
CA THR A 62 -5.42 5.29 -5.39
C THR A 62 -6.90 5.25 -5.05
N ASP A 63 -7.27 5.52 -3.79
CA ASP A 63 -8.69 5.58 -3.41
C ASP A 63 -9.43 6.56 -4.29
N GLY A 64 -10.59 6.13 -4.80
CA GLY A 64 -11.41 6.98 -5.67
C GLY A 64 -10.98 6.99 -7.12
N HIS A 65 -9.91 6.29 -7.47
CA HIS A 65 -9.37 6.28 -8.84
C HIS A 65 -9.54 4.93 -9.53
N LEU A 66 -10.15 3.96 -8.87
CA LEU A 66 -10.50 2.67 -9.46
C LEU A 66 -12.01 2.54 -9.45
N THR A 67 -12.55 1.84 -10.44
CA THR A 67 -13.99 1.55 -10.45
C THR A 67 -14.31 0.45 -9.44
N GLU A 68 -15.59 0.27 -9.13
CA GLU A 68 -16.01 -0.79 -8.20
C GLU A 68 -15.66 -2.19 -8.71
N ALA A 69 -15.64 -2.37 -10.03
CA ALA A 69 -15.29 -3.65 -10.63
C ALA A 69 -13.79 -3.92 -10.59
N GLN A 70 -12.99 -2.94 -10.28
CA GLN A 70 -11.54 -3.03 -10.28
C GLN A 70 -10.99 -3.15 -8.87
N SER A 71 -9.80 -3.72 -8.78
CA SER A 71 -8.97 -3.70 -7.60
C SER A 71 -7.53 -3.62 -8.04
N SER A 72 -6.61 -3.53 -7.11
CA SER A 72 -5.20 -3.67 -7.44
C SER A 72 -4.55 -4.63 -6.46
N VAL A 73 -3.54 -5.35 -6.95
CA VAL A 73 -2.80 -6.31 -6.16
C VAL A 73 -1.32 -6.05 -6.31
N ALA A 74 -0.56 -6.25 -5.25
CA ALA A 74 0.89 -6.12 -5.30
C ALA A 74 1.47 -7.34 -6.02
N THR A 75 2.38 -7.11 -6.97
CA THR A 75 3.00 -8.18 -7.73
C THR A 75 4.51 -8.21 -7.55
N ARG A 76 5.11 -7.12 -7.08
CA ARG A 76 6.54 -7.07 -6.87
C ARG A 76 6.85 -6.07 -5.77
N VAL A 77 7.74 -6.46 -4.89
CA VAL A 77 8.16 -5.62 -3.77
C VAL A 77 9.68 -5.65 -3.68
N GLN A 78 10.29 -4.48 -3.56
CA GLN A 78 11.70 -4.33 -3.22
C GLN A 78 11.73 -3.39 -2.04
N PHE A 79 12.12 -3.88 -0.86
CA PHE A 79 11.97 -3.11 0.36
C PHE A 79 13.11 -3.40 1.32
N ASP A 80 13.65 -2.35 1.92
CA ASP A 80 14.68 -2.45 2.94
C ASP A 80 14.14 -1.94 4.27
N HIS A 81 14.24 -2.77 5.30
CA HIS A 81 13.89 -2.40 6.66
C HIS A 81 15.19 -1.92 7.34
N LEU A 82 15.30 -0.64 7.58
CA LEU A 82 16.59 0.02 7.85
C LEU A 82 16.86 0.27 9.33
N ALA A 83 15.82 0.30 10.17
CA ALA A 83 15.98 0.61 11.59
C ALA A 83 14.92 -0.11 12.41
N PRO A 84 15.27 -0.57 13.62
CA PRO A 84 14.29 -1.22 14.50
C PRO A 84 13.36 -0.20 15.15
N VAL A 85 12.13 -0.64 15.42
CA VAL A 85 11.12 0.19 16.09
C VAL A 85 10.49 -0.63 17.21
N GLY A 86 10.51 -0.11 18.41
CA GLY A 86 9.94 -0.79 19.57
C GLY A 86 8.46 -0.54 19.74
N VAL A 87 7.85 -1.36 20.60
CA VAL A 87 6.43 -1.21 20.95
C VAL A 87 6.21 0.17 21.56
N GLY A 88 5.13 0.82 21.15
CA GLY A 88 4.76 2.15 21.62
C GLY A 88 5.22 3.27 20.72
N SER A 89 6.18 3.04 19.85
CA SER A 89 6.64 4.05 18.90
C SER A 89 5.68 4.15 17.73
N VAL A 90 5.65 5.32 17.09
CA VAL A 90 4.77 5.58 15.97
C VAL A 90 5.61 5.68 14.69
N VAL A 91 5.14 5.00 13.65
CA VAL A 91 5.75 5.01 12.33
C VAL A 91 4.78 5.64 11.35
N LEU A 92 5.29 6.55 10.52
CA LEU A 92 4.51 7.16 9.43
C LEU A 92 4.98 6.58 8.12
N ALA A 93 4.07 5.89 7.43
CA ALA A 93 4.35 5.37 6.09
C ALA A 93 3.81 6.34 5.05
N GLU A 94 4.52 6.43 3.95
CA GLU A 94 4.14 7.30 2.84
C GLU A 94 4.30 6.53 1.54
N ALA A 95 3.35 6.67 0.63
CA ALA A 95 3.40 6.06 -0.69
C ALA A 95 3.11 7.11 -1.74
N THR A 96 3.85 7.08 -2.83
CA THR A 96 3.63 7.96 -3.97
C THR A 96 3.62 7.14 -5.24
N LEU A 97 2.56 7.28 -6.04
CA LEU A 97 2.48 6.66 -7.35
C LEU A 97 3.36 7.46 -8.29
N VAL A 98 4.46 6.86 -8.75
CA VAL A 98 5.44 7.58 -9.56
C VAL A 98 5.32 7.27 -11.04
N LYS A 99 4.72 6.14 -11.41
CA LYS A 99 4.63 5.77 -12.81
C LYS A 99 3.44 4.85 -13.05
N VAL A 100 2.74 5.08 -14.16
CA VAL A 100 1.65 4.22 -14.59
C VAL A 100 2.01 3.68 -15.97
N GLU A 101 2.03 2.36 -16.11
CA GLU A 101 2.33 1.69 -17.38
C GLU A 101 1.20 0.72 -17.68
N GLY A 102 0.20 1.20 -18.41
CA GLY A 102 -1.00 0.41 -18.61
C GLY A 102 -1.67 0.15 -17.27
N ARG A 103 -1.78 -1.12 -16.88
CA ARG A 103 -2.38 -1.48 -15.60
C ARG A 103 -1.38 -1.59 -14.47
N ARG A 104 -0.09 -1.40 -14.75
CA ARG A 104 0.94 -1.46 -13.73
C ARG A 104 1.11 -0.11 -13.07
N LEU A 105 1.09 -0.12 -11.76
CA LEU A 105 1.24 1.07 -10.92
C LEU A 105 2.51 0.91 -10.11
N ILE A 106 3.46 1.80 -10.30
CA ILE A 106 4.76 1.74 -9.63
C ILE A 106 4.81 2.81 -8.56
N PHE A 107 4.95 2.37 -7.31
CA PHE A 107 4.98 3.26 -6.16
C PHE A 107 6.37 3.29 -5.54
N THR A 108 6.78 4.46 -5.05
CA THR A 108 7.82 4.53 -4.03
C THR A 108 7.14 4.56 -2.67
N VAL A 109 7.74 3.87 -1.71
CA VAL A 109 7.22 3.85 -0.34
C VAL A 109 8.36 4.13 0.62
N SER A 110 8.01 4.76 1.74
CA SER A 110 8.97 4.99 2.81
C SER A 110 8.23 4.98 4.14
N ALA A 111 8.96 4.74 5.20
CA ALA A 111 8.43 4.80 6.54
C ALA A 111 9.47 5.45 7.44
N ALA A 112 9.03 6.32 8.34
CA ALA A 112 9.91 7.03 9.24
C ALA A 112 9.28 7.07 10.63
N ARG A 113 10.13 7.23 11.65
CA ARG A 113 9.60 7.47 13.01
C ARG A 113 8.91 8.82 12.98
N LEU A 114 7.72 8.86 13.55
CA LEU A 114 7.00 10.13 13.66
C LEU A 114 7.80 11.11 14.50
N GLU A 115 8.33 10.64 15.61
CA GLU A 115 9.15 11.46 16.49
C GLU A 115 10.60 11.38 16.04
N GLY A 116 11.19 12.52 15.69
CA GLY A 116 12.56 12.60 15.22
C GLY A 116 12.75 12.35 13.73
N GLY A 117 11.79 11.75 13.05
CA GLY A 117 11.82 11.60 11.61
C GLY A 117 12.84 10.63 11.05
N GLY A 118 13.42 9.76 11.87
CA GLY A 118 14.43 8.81 11.41
C GLY A 118 13.83 7.77 10.45
N LEU A 119 14.52 7.52 9.35
CA LEU A 119 14.05 6.58 8.32
C LEU A 119 14.06 5.16 8.86
N VAL A 120 12.94 4.47 8.73
CA VAL A 120 12.75 3.10 9.21
C VAL A 120 12.79 2.10 8.06
N GLY A 121 12.29 2.48 6.91
CA GLY A 121 12.30 1.61 5.76
C GLY A 121 11.98 2.38 4.50
N ALA A 122 12.34 1.80 3.35
CA ALA A 122 12.08 2.43 2.06
C ALA A 122 12.14 1.38 0.97
N GLY A 123 11.41 1.63 -0.13
CA GLY A 123 11.44 0.71 -1.24
C GLY A 123 10.46 1.05 -2.33
N ARG A 124 10.11 0.02 -3.10
CA ARG A 124 9.19 0.11 -4.22
C ARG A 124 8.15 -0.99 -4.13
N VAL A 125 6.94 -0.64 -4.52
CA VAL A 125 5.85 -1.60 -4.64
C VAL A 125 5.24 -1.42 -6.02
N THR A 126 5.16 -2.51 -6.78
CA THR A 126 4.45 -2.53 -8.05
C THR A 126 3.11 -3.21 -7.81
N ARG A 127 2.04 -2.54 -8.21
CA ARG A 127 0.71 -3.10 -8.15
C ARG A 127 0.16 -3.20 -9.56
N VAL A 128 -0.82 -4.08 -9.74
CA VAL A 128 -1.47 -4.25 -11.03
C VAL A 128 -2.97 -4.09 -10.81
N VAL A 129 -3.59 -3.27 -11.64
CA VAL A 129 -5.06 -3.12 -11.63
C VAL A 129 -5.65 -4.35 -12.28
N VAL A 130 -6.63 -4.96 -11.61
CA VAL A 130 -7.28 -6.17 -12.08
C VAL A 130 -8.79 -6.00 -12.08
N ASP A 131 -9.46 -6.77 -12.92
CA ASP A 131 -10.91 -6.94 -12.83
C ASP A 131 -11.17 -7.88 -11.66
N ARG A 132 -11.93 -7.42 -10.67
CA ARG A 132 -12.09 -8.13 -9.41
C ARG A 132 -12.63 -9.55 -9.59
N SER A 133 -13.72 -9.69 -10.34
CA SER A 133 -14.35 -11.00 -10.54
C SER A 133 -13.46 -11.96 -11.31
N ALA A 134 -12.84 -11.48 -12.38
CA ALA A 134 -11.95 -12.31 -13.19
C ALA A 134 -10.73 -12.76 -12.40
N PHE A 135 -10.19 -11.86 -11.59
CA PHE A 135 -9.02 -12.16 -10.76
C PHE A 135 -9.34 -13.22 -9.72
N LEU A 136 -10.47 -13.07 -9.03
CA LEU A 136 -10.88 -14.03 -8.01
C LEU A 136 -11.17 -15.40 -8.63
N ALA A 137 -11.80 -15.44 -9.80
CA ALA A 137 -12.05 -16.70 -10.51
C ALA A 137 -10.74 -17.39 -10.86
N LYS A 138 -9.75 -16.62 -11.32
CA LYS A 138 -8.44 -17.15 -11.67
C LYS A 138 -7.72 -17.70 -10.44
N ALA A 139 -7.93 -17.09 -9.30
CA ALA A 139 -7.34 -17.54 -8.05
C ALA A 139 -8.07 -18.75 -7.44
N GLY A 140 -9.20 -19.16 -8.03
CA GLY A 140 -10.01 -20.22 -7.47
C GLY A 140 -10.80 -19.78 -6.24
N ALA A 141 -10.96 -18.48 -6.04
CA ALA A 141 -11.66 -17.94 -4.89
C ALA A 141 -13.06 -17.48 -5.31
N PRO A 142 -14.05 -17.55 -4.42
CA PRO A 142 -15.36 -17.01 -4.76
C PRO A 142 -15.30 -15.50 -4.88
N ASP A 143 -16.07 -14.97 -5.81
CA ASP A 143 -16.26 -13.53 -5.83
C ASP A 143 -17.00 -13.17 -4.56
N LYS A 144 -16.83 -11.94 -4.11
CA LYS A 144 -17.38 -11.46 -2.91
C LYS A 144 -18.70 -12.07 -2.51
N PRO A 145 -18.96 -12.46 -1.32
CA PRO A 145 -20.24 -12.91 -0.85
C PRO A 145 -21.30 -11.83 -0.96
#